data_7cc8bb7824ef95aad37165a4e9bdae40
#
_entry.id   7cc8bb7824ef95aad37165a4e9bdae40
#
_cell.length_a   1.000
_cell.length_b   1.000
_cell.length_c   1.000
_cell.angle_alpha   90.00
_cell.angle_beta   90.00
_cell.angle_gamma   90.00
#
_symmetry.space_group_name_H-M   'P 1'
#
loop_
_entity.id
_entity.type
_entity.pdbx_description
1 polymer ?
#
loop_
_entity_poly.entity_id
_entity_poly.type
_entity_poly.pdbx_seq_one_letter_code
_entity_poly.pdbx_strand_id
1 'polypeptide(L)'
;VYGMKDEFKKLGAEGLAQKILKEKKLYVTDTSMRDAQQSLMATRMRTKDIVGAARATNAFMQNAFSVEAWGGATYDTAYRFLKESPWQRLRILSERMPNTLIQMLLRASNAVGYSNYPDNVVREFIRISGEEGVDVFRIFDSLNWVENMKMPIEEALKTGKIVEGTVCYTGDMLSPNETKYTLDYYVKKAKELEAEGCHIFAIKDMA
;
A
#
# COMPACT_ATOMS: atom_id res chain seq x y z
N VAL A 1 4.06 -14.02 -19.66
CA VAL A 1 3.45 -12.72 -19.27
C VAL A 1 4.55 -11.83 -18.75
N TYR A 2 4.58 -10.57 -19.11
CA TYR A 2 5.51 -9.54 -18.62
C TYR A 2 4.66 -8.43 -18.01
N GLY A 3 4.98 -7.99 -16.80
CA GLY A 3 4.18 -6.99 -16.10
C GLY A 3 5.01 -6.00 -15.29
N MET A 4 4.33 -5.19 -14.49
CA MET A 4 4.96 -4.10 -13.73
C MET A 4 5.99 -4.60 -12.71
N LYS A 5 5.81 -5.81 -12.15
CA LYS A 5 6.80 -6.40 -11.23
C LYS A 5 8.12 -6.76 -11.94
N ASP A 6 8.07 -7.09 -13.22
CA ASP A 6 9.28 -7.36 -14.00
C ASP A 6 10.05 -6.06 -14.30
N GLU A 7 9.31 -4.97 -14.56
CA GLU A 7 9.91 -3.62 -14.67
C GLU A 7 10.55 -3.19 -13.35
N PHE A 8 9.84 -3.42 -12.23
CA PHE A 8 10.38 -3.13 -10.90
C PHE A 8 11.67 -3.90 -10.60
N LYS A 9 11.71 -5.20 -10.91
CA LYS A 9 12.92 -6.03 -10.72
C LYS A 9 14.10 -5.50 -11.54
N LYS A 10 13.83 -4.94 -12.73
CA LYS A 10 14.86 -4.41 -13.63
C LYS A 10 15.35 -3.02 -13.21
N LEU A 11 14.45 -2.14 -12.77
CA LEU A 11 14.73 -0.71 -12.57
C LEU A 11 14.92 -0.32 -11.10
N GLY A 12 14.48 -1.17 -10.17
CA GLY A 12 14.35 -0.81 -8.77
C GLY A 12 13.20 0.16 -8.52
N ALA A 13 13.00 0.55 -7.26
CA ALA A 13 11.89 1.41 -6.85
C ALA A 13 12.00 2.82 -7.44
N GLU A 14 13.16 3.46 -7.29
CA GLU A 14 13.42 4.79 -7.83
C GLU A 14 13.33 4.82 -9.36
N GLY A 15 13.97 3.86 -10.04
CA GLY A 15 13.95 3.77 -11.50
C GLY A 15 12.54 3.58 -12.05
N LEU A 16 11.71 2.79 -11.38
CA LEU A 16 10.31 2.62 -11.77
C LEU A 16 9.49 3.89 -11.55
N ALA A 17 9.67 4.58 -10.41
CA ALA A 17 8.99 5.84 -10.13
C ALA A 17 9.36 6.89 -11.19
N GLN A 18 10.62 7.03 -11.54
CA GLN A 18 11.10 7.95 -12.59
C GLN A 18 10.56 7.59 -13.98
N LYS A 19 10.43 6.30 -14.30
CA LYS A 19 9.81 5.85 -15.54
C LYS A 19 8.34 6.30 -15.60
N ILE A 20 7.58 6.03 -14.55
CA ILE A 20 6.15 6.40 -14.46
C ILE A 20 5.96 7.92 -14.58
N LEU A 21 6.81 8.70 -13.91
CA LEU A 21 6.75 10.15 -13.96
C LEU A 21 6.97 10.72 -15.37
N LYS A 22 7.84 10.07 -16.17
CA LYS A 22 8.12 10.46 -17.55
C LYS A 22 7.05 10.01 -18.54
N GLU A 23 6.33 8.97 -18.23
CA GLU A 23 5.28 8.45 -19.09
C GLU A 23 3.98 9.24 -18.94
N LYS A 24 3.39 9.69 -20.04
CA LYS A 24 2.05 10.31 -20.05
C LYS A 24 0.96 9.24 -20.12
N LYS A 25 0.98 8.32 -19.14
CA LYS A 25 0.08 7.17 -19.09
C LYS A 25 -0.59 7.10 -17.73
N LEU A 26 -1.90 6.81 -17.73
CA LEU A 26 -2.62 6.49 -16.51
C LEU A 26 -2.37 5.02 -16.15
N TYR A 27 -1.96 4.79 -14.92
CA TYR A 27 -1.87 3.47 -14.31
C TYR A 27 -3.00 3.27 -13.31
N VAL A 28 -3.45 2.04 -13.18
CA VAL A 28 -4.55 1.67 -12.29
C VAL A 28 -4.04 0.67 -11.25
N THR A 29 -4.42 0.86 -9.99
CA THR A 29 -4.26 -0.15 -8.93
C THR A 29 -5.61 -0.81 -8.69
N ASP A 30 -5.66 -2.13 -8.76
CA ASP A 30 -6.86 -2.89 -8.38
C ASP A 30 -6.86 -3.12 -6.87
N THR A 31 -7.98 -2.79 -6.23
CA THR A 31 -8.18 -2.96 -4.78
C THR A 31 -9.19 -4.04 -4.42
N SER A 32 -9.63 -4.83 -5.39
CA SER A 32 -10.66 -5.86 -5.20
C SER A 32 -10.31 -6.87 -4.12
N MET A 33 -9.03 -7.26 -4.03
CA MET A 33 -8.55 -8.27 -3.08
C MET A 33 -8.36 -7.74 -1.65
N ARG A 34 -8.33 -6.40 -1.45
CA ARG A 34 -8.21 -5.80 -0.12
C ARG A 34 -9.36 -4.86 0.22
N ASP A 35 -9.44 -3.69 -0.39
CA ASP A 35 -10.35 -2.63 0.04
C ASP A 35 -11.80 -2.93 -0.33
N ALA A 36 -12.06 -3.38 -1.54
CA ALA A 36 -13.42 -3.70 -1.97
C ALA A 36 -14.03 -4.81 -1.09
N GLN A 37 -13.31 -5.91 -0.85
CA GLN A 37 -13.80 -6.97 0.03
C GLN A 37 -13.84 -6.55 1.50
N GLN A 38 -12.96 -5.65 1.93
CA GLN A 38 -13.01 -5.06 3.27
C GLN A 38 -14.29 -4.25 3.45
N SER A 39 -14.65 -3.43 2.49
CA SER A 39 -15.80 -2.52 2.55
C SER A 39 -17.13 -3.23 2.31
N LEU A 40 -17.17 -4.17 1.36
CA LEU A 40 -18.42 -4.79 0.90
C LEU A 40 -18.71 -6.12 1.60
N MET A 41 -17.70 -6.83 2.09
CA MET A 41 -17.82 -8.19 2.65
C MET A 41 -17.26 -8.30 4.06
N ALA A 42 -17.14 -7.18 4.77
CA ALA A 42 -16.56 -7.12 6.11
C ALA A 42 -15.22 -7.85 6.23
N THR A 43 -14.41 -7.83 5.17
CA THR A 43 -13.11 -8.53 5.06
C THR A 43 -13.24 -10.06 5.19
N ARG A 44 -14.37 -10.64 4.83
CA ARG A 44 -14.65 -12.08 5.05
C ARG A 44 -14.32 -12.96 3.85
N MET A 45 -13.68 -12.43 2.79
CA MET A 45 -13.27 -13.26 1.66
C MET A 45 -12.14 -14.20 2.09
N ARG A 46 -12.33 -15.49 1.85
CA ARG A 46 -11.37 -16.53 2.25
C ARG A 46 -10.18 -16.57 1.28
N THR A 47 -9.05 -17.05 1.78
CA THR A 47 -7.82 -17.19 0.97
C THR A 47 -8.06 -17.99 -0.29
N LYS A 48 -8.81 -19.10 -0.24
CA LYS A 48 -9.11 -19.94 -1.40
C LYS A 48 -9.83 -19.17 -2.52
N ASP A 49 -10.72 -18.24 -2.15
CA ASP A 49 -11.52 -17.47 -3.11
C ASP A 49 -10.67 -16.38 -3.79
N ILE A 50 -9.85 -15.69 -3.02
CA ILE A 50 -8.90 -14.68 -3.53
C ILE A 50 -7.87 -15.35 -4.44
N VAL A 51 -7.27 -16.44 -4.01
CA VAL A 51 -6.25 -17.19 -4.75
C VAL A 51 -6.82 -17.79 -6.04
N GLY A 52 -8.12 -18.13 -6.06
CA GLY A 52 -8.81 -18.59 -7.25
C GLY A 52 -8.74 -17.59 -8.41
N ALA A 53 -8.81 -16.28 -8.12
CA ALA A 53 -8.71 -15.23 -9.12
C ALA A 53 -7.27 -14.82 -9.47
N ALA A 54 -6.29 -15.11 -8.60
CA ALA A 54 -4.94 -14.54 -8.68
C ALA A 54 -4.22 -14.81 -10.00
N ARG A 55 -4.31 -16.02 -10.55
CA ARG A 55 -3.66 -16.37 -11.83
C ARG A 55 -4.27 -15.61 -13.01
N ALA A 56 -5.59 -15.47 -13.04
CA ALA A 56 -6.27 -14.70 -14.07
C ALA A 56 -5.91 -13.21 -13.93
N THR A 57 -5.90 -12.68 -12.71
CA THR A 57 -5.44 -11.30 -12.43
C THR A 57 -4.02 -11.08 -12.96
N ASN A 58 -3.07 -11.96 -12.67
CA ASN A 58 -1.70 -11.85 -13.19
C ASN A 58 -1.64 -11.89 -14.73
N ALA A 59 -2.51 -12.68 -15.37
CA ALA A 59 -2.52 -12.83 -16.82
C ALA A 59 -3.16 -11.65 -17.55
N PHE A 60 -4.21 -11.06 -16.98
CA PHE A 60 -5.01 -10.04 -17.67
C PHE A 60 -4.75 -8.61 -17.20
N MET A 61 -4.17 -8.41 -16.01
CA MET A 61 -3.90 -7.07 -15.45
C MET A 61 -2.41 -6.67 -15.56
N GLN A 62 -1.73 -7.09 -16.61
CA GLN A 62 -0.30 -6.81 -16.83
C GLN A 62 0.03 -5.32 -16.89
N ASN A 63 -0.92 -4.51 -17.35
CA ASN A 63 -0.78 -3.07 -17.47
C ASN A 63 -1.22 -2.28 -16.23
N ALA A 64 -1.75 -2.97 -15.20
CA ALA A 64 -2.01 -2.34 -13.92
C ALA A 64 -0.70 -1.99 -13.21
N PHE A 65 -0.70 -0.91 -12.43
CA PHE A 65 0.44 -0.61 -11.58
C PHE A 65 0.63 -1.70 -10.53
N SER A 66 -0.42 -1.98 -9.77
CA SER A 66 -0.36 -2.97 -8.69
C SER A 66 -1.74 -3.59 -8.42
N VAL A 67 -1.74 -4.64 -7.62
CA VAL A 67 -2.94 -5.18 -6.97
C VAL A 67 -2.76 -5.01 -5.47
N GLU A 68 -3.61 -4.21 -4.84
CA GLU A 68 -3.64 -4.09 -3.39
C GLU A 68 -4.38 -5.28 -2.81
N ALA A 69 -3.64 -6.22 -2.25
CA ALA A 69 -4.14 -7.52 -1.84
C ALA A 69 -3.94 -7.83 -0.35
N TRP A 70 -3.24 -6.97 0.39
CA TRP A 70 -2.87 -7.23 1.77
C TRP A 70 -2.82 -5.97 2.63
N GLY A 71 -2.65 -6.14 3.95
CA GLY A 71 -2.68 -5.04 4.91
C GLY A 71 -4.08 -4.65 5.34
N GLY A 72 -4.23 -3.47 5.93
CA GLY A 72 -5.50 -3.01 6.47
C GLY A 72 -6.12 -4.00 7.46
N ALA A 73 -7.43 -4.27 7.34
CA ALA A 73 -8.13 -5.26 8.15
C ALA A 73 -7.96 -6.71 7.66
N THR A 74 -7.36 -6.92 6.49
CA THR A 74 -7.18 -8.26 5.91
C THR A 74 -6.35 -9.17 6.80
N TYR A 75 -5.29 -8.64 7.41
CA TYR A 75 -4.43 -9.39 8.32
C TYR A 75 -5.20 -9.89 9.55
N ASP A 76 -5.79 -8.96 10.27
CA ASP A 76 -6.50 -9.24 11.52
C ASP A 76 -7.71 -10.15 11.30
N THR A 77 -8.49 -9.89 10.25
CA THR A 77 -9.68 -10.69 9.93
C THR A 77 -9.32 -12.11 9.53
N ALA A 78 -8.28 -12.31 8.72
CA ALA A 78 -7.81 -13.65 8.36
C ALA A 78 -7.48 -14.45 9.62
N TYR A 79 -6.73 -13.85 10.54
CA TYR A 79 -6.32 -14.50 11.77
C TYR A 79 -7.49 -14.73 12.75
N ARG A 80 -8.21 -13.65 13.12
CA ARG A 80 -9.24 -13.72 14.17
C ARG A 80 -10.50 -14.44 13.74
N PHE A 81 -11.01 -14.17 12.56
CA PHE A 81 -12.32 -14.62 12.13
C PHE A 81 -12.29 -15.79 11.16
N LEU A 82 -11.39 -15.77 10.17
CA LEU A 82 -11.34 -16.82 9.17
C LEU A 82 -10.51 -18.03 9.61
N LYS A 83 -9.71 -17.88 10.68
CA LYS A 83 -8.78 -18.91 11.16
C LYS A 83 -7.78 -19.33 10.09
N GLU A 84 -7.34 -18.36 9.29
CA GLU A 84 -6.37 -18.52 8.21
C GLU A 84 -5.11 -17.73 8.52
N SER A 85 -3.94 -18.21 8.06
CA SER A 85 -2.69 -17.47 8.18
C SER A 85 -2.64 -16.32 7.16
N PRO A 86 -2.58 -15.05 7.59
CA PRO A 86 -2.42 -13.94 6.67
C PRO A 86 -1.07 -13.99 5.91
N TRP A 87 -0.02 -14.53 6.53
CA TRP A 87 1.29 -14.72 5.92
C TRP A 87 1.25 -15.78 4.80
N GLN A 88 0.60 -16.90 5.04
CA GLN A 88 0.41 -17.92 4.02
C GLN A 88 -0.38 -17.37 2.82
N ARG A 89 -1.42 -16.55 3.08
CA ARG A 89 -2.17 -15.85 2.04
C ARG A 89 -1.24 -14.99 1.17
N LEU A 90 -0.39 -14.18 1.79
CA LEU A 90 0.55 -13.31 1.08
C LEU A 90 1.51 -14.10 0.19
N ARG A 91 2.14 -15.16 0.72
CA ARG A 91 3.04 -16.03 -0.05
C ARG A 91 2.36 -16.63 -1.26
N ILE A 92 1.18 -17.24 -1.07
CA ILE A 92 0.43 -17.85 -2.18
C ILE A 92 0.07 -16.81 -3.25
N LEU A 93 -0.34 -15.61 -2.85
CA LEU A 93 -0.64 -14.53 -3.79
C LEU A 93 0.62 -14.11 -4.56
N SER A 94 1.75 -13.94 -3.88
CA SER A 94 3.03 -13.61 -4.51
C SER A 94 3.47 -14.67 -5.52
N GLU A 95 3.32 -15.95 -5.19
CA GLU A 95 3.61 -17.07 -6.09
C GLU A 95 2.67 -17.14 -7.30
N ARG A 96 1.39 -16.79 -7.10
CA ARG A 96 0.37 -16.85 -8.16
C ARG A 96 0.34 -15.62 -9.06
N MET A 97 0.93 -14.50 -8.60
CA MET A 97 1.03 -13.23 -9.34
C MET A 97 2.50 -12.80 -9.49
N PRO A 98 3.35 -13.60 -10.17
CA PRO A 98 4.79 -13.35 -10.25
C PRO A 98 5.18 -12.11 -11.07
N ASN A 99 4.28 -11.59 -11.90
CA ASN A 99 4.51 -10.43 -12.76
C ASN A 99 3.75 -9.16 -12.30
N THR A 100 2.93 -9.27 -11.26
CA THR A 100 2.10 -8.19 -10.73
C THR A 100 2.66 -7.70 -9.41
N LEU A 101 2.78 -6.37 -9.23
CA LEU A 101 3.15 -5.79 -7.94
C LEU A 101 2.05 -6.01 -6.91
N ILE A 102 2.42 -6.56 -5.76
CA ILE A 102 1.51 -6.70 -4.62
C ILE A 102 1.67 -5.51 -3.71
N GLN A 103 0.57 -4.81 -3.49
CA GLN A 103 0.50 -3.65 -2.62
C GLN A 103 -0.17 -3.96 -1.30
N MET A 104 0.30 -3.34 -0.22
CA MET A 104 -0.35 -3.38 1.07
C MET A 104 -0.67 -1.99 1.59
N LEU A 105 -1.75 -1.89 2.38
CA LEU A 105 -2.05 -0.72 3.19
C LEU A 105 -1.41 -0.87 4.57
N LEU A 106 -0.53 0.06 4.95
CA LEU A 106 0.17 0.09 6.23
C LEU A 106 -0.25 1.34 7.02
N ARG A 107 -0.78 1.13 8.23
CA ARG A 107 -1.26 2.21 9.11
C ARG A 107 -0.13 2.77 9.96
N ALA A 108 0.91 3.31 9.32
CA ALA A 108 2.08 3.86 10.02
C ALA A 108 2.52 2.96 11.20
N SER A 109 2.75 3.51 12.39
CA SER A 109 3.16 2.75 13.58
C SER A 109 2.09 1.79 14.12
N ASN A 110 0.86 1.86 13.64
CA ASN A 110 -0.18 0.87 13.96
C ASN A 110 -0.03 -0.41 13.10
N ALA A 111 0.83 -0.40 12.10
CA ALA A 111 1.01 -1.49 11.14
C ALA A 111 -0.35 -1.96 10.57
N VAL A 112 -0.86 -3.10 11.02
CA VAL A 112 -2.19 -3.64 10.68
C VAL A 112 -3.14 -3.68 11.88
N GLY A 113 -2.72 -3.10 13.01
CA GLY A 113 -3.48 -3.04 14.25
C GLY A 113 -4.30 -1.76 14.41
N TYR A 114 -4.75 -1.52 15.64
CA TYR A 114 -5.64 -0.41 16.02
C TYR A 114 -5.02 0.54 17.06
N SER A 115 -3.78 0.28 17.46
CA SER A 115 -2.97 1.11 18.34
C SER A 115 -1.51 1.04 17.88
N ASN A 116 -0.68 2.00 18.31
CA ASN A 116 0.73 1.98 17.98
C ASN A 116 1.42 0.77 18.59
N TYR A 117 2.21 0.11 17.78
CA TYR A 117 3.16 -0.91 18.23
C TYR A 117 4.53 -0.28 18.52
N PRO A 118 5.36 -0.91 19.37
CA PRO A 118 6.75 -0.53 19.52
C PRO A 118 7.51 -0.60 18.19
N ASP A 119 8.46 0.30 18.00
CA ASP A 119 9.21 0.44 16.75
C ASP A 119 9.85 -0.87 16.28
N ASN A 120 10.43 -1.66 17.19
CA ASN A 120 11.04 -2.93 16.85
C ASN A 120 10.04 -3.93 16.25
N VAL A 121 8.79 -3.92 16.70
CA VAL A 121 7.73 -4.77 16.15
C VAL A 121 7.34 -4.29 14.75
N VAL A 122 7.18 -2.98 14.56
CA VAL A 122 6.83 -2.41 13.24
C VAL A 122 7.94 -2.64 12.23
N ARG A 123 9.21 -2.45 12.62
CA ARG A 123 10.38 -2.72 11.78
C ARG A 123 10.40 -4.17 11.29
N GLU A 124 10.26 -5.11 12.22
CA GLU A 124 10.28 -6.53 11.88
C GLU A 124 9.07 -6.93 11.01
N PHE A 125 7.89 -6.37 11.30
CA PHE A 125 6.70 -6.60 10.50
C PHE A 125 6.90 -6.12 9.05
N ILE A 126 7.46 -4.94 8.84
CA ILE A 126 7.72 -4.38 7.50
C ILE A 126 8.77 -5.23 6.77
N ARG A 127 9.87 -5.58 7.44
CA ARG A 127 10.92 -6.42 6.88
C ARG A 127 10.37 -7.75 6.37
N ILE A 128 9.64 -8.47 7.22
CA ILE A 128 9.04 -9.77 6.87
C ILE A 128 7.99 -9.59 5.75
N SER A 129 7.18 -8.54 5.80
CA SER A 129 6.19 -8.28 4.75
C SER A 129 6.83 -8.13 3.37
N GLY A 130 7.97 -7.42 3.29
CA GLY A 130 8.74 -7.28 2.05
C GLY A 130 9.33 -8.60 1.56
N GLU A 131 9.83 -9.44 2.47
CA GLU A 131 10.38 -10.77 2.15
C GLU A 131 9.29 -11.74 1.69
N GLU A 132 8.11 -11.69 2.30
CA GLU A 132 6.98 -12.58 2.02
C GLU A 132 6.18 -12.20 0.76
N GLY A 133 6.47 -11.04 0.15
CA GLY A 133 5.94 -10.73 -1.17
C GLY A 133 5.27 -9.39 -1.37
N VAL A 134 5.28 -8.50 -0.38
CA VAL A 134 4.85 -7.10 -0.59
C VAL A 134 5.88 -6.38 -1.45
N ASP A 135 5.42 -5.71 -2.49
CA ASP A 135 6.25 -4.93 -3.41
C ASP A 135 6.03 -3.41 -3.25
N VAL A 136 4.84 -3.01 -2.78
CA VAL A 136 4.47 -1.60 -2.59
C VAL A 136 3.88 -1.42 -1.19
N PHE A 137 4.52 -0.58 -0.39
CA PHE A 137 4.02 -0.17 0.92
C PHE A 137 3.29 1.18 0.79
N ARG A 138 1.95 1.16 0.83
CA ARG A 138 1.13 2.37 0.96
C ARG A 138 1.02 2.71 2.44
N ILE A 139 1.77 3.72 2.87
CA ILE A 139 1.87 4.14 4.27
C ILE A 139 1.04 5.40 4.49
N PHE A 140 0.17 5.37 5.49
CA PHE A 140 -0.64 6.53 5.87
C PHE A 140 -0.79 6.64 7.38
N ASP A 141 -1.06 7.84 7.82
CA ASP A 141 -1.57 8.15 9.16
C ASP A 141 -2.91 8.89 9.02
N SER A 142 -3.91 8.48 9.79
CA SER A 142 -5.28 9.02 9.67
C SER A 142 -5.39 10.51 10.03
N LEU A 143 -4.41 11.03 10.77
CA LEU A 143 -4.31 12.43 11.16
C LEU A 143 -3.28 13.21 10.33
N ASN A 144 -2.69 12.57 9.31
CA ASN A 144 -1.59 13.10 8.52
C ASN A 144 -0.37 13.50 9.38
N TRP A 145 -0.12 12.75 10.46
CA TRP A 145 1.00 13.00 11.35
C TRP A 145 2.27 12.33 10.78
N VAL A 146 3.03 13.10 10.00
CA VAL A 146 4.20 12.59 9.27
C VAL A 146 5.25 12.01 10.22
N GLU A 147 5.44 12.59 11.42
CA GLU A 147 6.37 12.04 12.41
C GLU A 147 6.08 10.58 12.77
N ASN A 148 4.80 10.19 12.82
CA ASN A 148 4.38 8.80 13.05
C ASN A 148 4.63 7.88 11.83
N MET A 149 4.83 8.48 10.66
CA MET A 149 5.10 7.76 9.40
C MET A 149 6.59 7.58 9.12
N LYS A 150 7.47 8.41 9.70
CA LYS A 150 8.92 8.43 9.39
C LYS A 150 9.59 7.08 9.57
N MET A 151 9.45 6.48 10.73
CA MET A 151 10.09 5.18 11.00
C MET A 151 9.56 4.06 10.08
N PRO A 152 8.24 3.90 9.86
CA PRO A 152 7.73 2.96 8.87
C PRO A 152 8.21 3.23 7.44
N ILE A 153 8.33 4.49 7.02
CA ILE A 153 8.87 4.87 5.71
C ILE A 153 10.34 4.46 5.62
N GLU A 154 11.16 4.85 6.60
CA GLU A 154 12.58 4.48 6.66
C GLU A 154 12.79 2.97 6.55
N GLU A 155 12.02 2.20 7.31
CA GLU A 155 12.15 0.74 7.29
C GLU A 155 11.67 0.12 5.97
N ALA A 156 10.59 0.62 5.39
CA ALA A 156 10.12 0.17 4.09
C ALA A 156 11.14 0.47 2.98
N LEU A 157 11.79 1.64 3.00
CA LEU A 157 12.88 1.99 2.08
C LEU A 157 14.05 1.01 2.18
N LYS A 158 14.44 0.58 3.39
CA LYS A 158 15.51 -0.41 3.61
C LYS A 158 15.22 -1.75 2.96
N THR A 159 13.96 -2.11 2.77
CA THR A 159 13.58 -3.35 2.08
C THR A 159 13.85 -3.30 0.57
N GLY A 160 14.16 -2.14 0.00
CA GLY A 160 14.30 -1.93 -1.44
C GLY A 160 12.97 -1.95 -2.19
N LYS A 161 11.85 -1.95 -1.48
CA LYS A 161 10.49 -1.95 -2.05
C LYS A 161 10.01 -0.54 -2.37
N ILE A 162 8.90 -0.44 -3.10
CA ILE A 162 8.29 0.84 -3.43
C ILE A 162 7.56 1.37 -2.21
N VAL A 163 7.82 2.63 -1.86
CA VAL A 163 7.17 3.33 -0.76
C VAL A 163 6.27 4.42 -1.31
N GLU A 164 4.99 4.30 -1.01
CA GLU A 164 3.96 5.26 -1.35
C GLU A 164 3.52 6.00 -0.08
N GLY A 165 3.93 7.25 0.04
CA GLY A 165 3.54 8.13 1.15
C GLY A 165 2.18 8.74 0.88
N THR A 166 1.25 8.59 1.82
CA THR A 166 -0.17 8.90 1.59
C THR A 166 -0.66 9.97 2.54
N VAL A 167 -1.35 10.97 2.00
CA VAL A 167 -2.07 12.00 2.76
C VAL A 167 -3.56 11.74 2.68
N CYS A 168 -4.21 11.71 3.84
CA CYS A 168 -5.67 11.64 3.93
C CYS A 168 -6.26 13.02 3.61
N TYR A 169 -7.06 13.06 2.56
CA TYR A 169 -7.83 14.24 2.19
C TYR A 169 -9.16 14.25 2.91
N THR A 170 -9.51 15.39 3.47
CA THR A 170 -10.78 15.62 4.17
C THR A 170 -11.20 17.08 4.06
N GLY A 171 -12.46 17.37 4.31
CA GLY A 171 -13.01 18.73 4.25
C GLY A 171 -13.24 19.23 2.82
N ASP A 172 -13.44 20.52 2.72
CA ASP A 172 -13.65 21.22 1.44
C ASP A 172 -12.58 22.34 1.33
N MET A 173 -11.46 22.03 0.70
CA MET A 173 -10.35 22.99 0.54
C MET A 173 -10.70 24.21 -0.34
N LEU A 174 -11.81 24.16 -1.04
CA LEU A 174 -12.30 25.29 -1.84
C LEU A 174 -13.23 26.21 -1.06
N SER A 175 -13.66 25.80 0.13
CA SER A 175 -14.50 26.62 1.01
C SER A 175 -13.72 27.83 1.53
N PRO A 176 -14.27 29.05 1.46
CA PRO A 176 -13.62 30.23 2.03
C PRO A 176 -13.52 30.18 3.56
N ASN A 177 -14.25 29.27 4.20
CA ASN A 177 -14.24 29.07 5.65
C ASN A 177 -13.26 27.98 6.11
N GLU A 178 -12.61 27.26 5.17
CA GLU A 178 -11.61 26.24 5.51
C GLU A 178 -10.30 26.92 5.90
N THR A 179 -9.91 26.77 7.15
CA THR A 179 -8.70 27.41 7.70
C THR A 179 -7.57 26.44 8.00
N LYS A 180 -7.86 25.14 8.05
CA LYS A 180 -6.89 24.10 8.43
C LYS A 180 -6.47 23.25 7.24
N TYR A 181 -7.43 22.69 6.54
CA TYR A 181 -7.20 21.71 5.46
C TYR A 181 -7.15 22.42 4.10
N THR A 182 -6.30 23.42 4.00
CA THR A 182 -6.11 24.25 2.82
C THR A 182 -5.21 23.55 1.79
N LEU A 183 -5.13 24.10 0.57
CA LEU A 183 -4.19 23.64 -0.44
C LEU A 183 -2.75 23.67 0.07
N ASP A 184 -2.36 24.74 0.76
CA ASP A 184 -1.01 24.88 1.33
C ASP A 184 -0.70 23.80 2.36
N TYR A 185 -1.69 23.41 3.17
CA TYR A 185 -1.55 22.27 4.08
C TYR A 185 -1.19 21.00 3.34
N TYR A 186 -1.92 20.65 2.28
CA TYR A 186 -1.67 19.43 1.51
C TYR A 186 -0.35 19.50 0.73
N VAL A 187 -0.01 20.62 0.14
CA VAL A 187 1.29 20.85 -0.52
C VAL A 187 2.44 20.69 0.46
N LYS A 188 2.30 21.23 1.68
CA LYS A 188 3.30 21.05 2.74
C LYS A 188 3.47 19.57 3.09
N LYS A 189 2.37 18.83 3.26
CA LYS A 189 2.41 17.38 3.57
C LYS A 189 3.05 16.57 2.45
N ALA A 190 2.77 16.91 1.20
CA ALA A 190 3.41 16.26 0.04
C ALA A 190 4.93 16.46 0.07
N LYS A 191 5.40 17.68 0.32
CA LYS A 191 6.83 17.99 0.43
C LYS A 191 7.50 17.30 1.63
N GLU A 192 6.80 17.20 2.76
CA GLU A 192 7.29 16.44 3.92
C GLU A 192 7.52 14.97 3.56
N LEU A 193 6.56 14.31 2.89
CA LEU A 193 6.67 12.91 2.47
C LEU A 193 7.72 12.70 1.38
N GLU A 194 7.85 13.63 0.44
CA GLU A 194 8.92 13.61 -0.55
C GLU A 194 10.31 13.68 0.12
N ALA A 195 10.47 14.55 1.12
CA ALA A 195 11.71 14.69 1.88
C ALA A 195 12.07 13.42 2.69
N GLU A 196 11.08 12.63 3.10
CA GLU A 196 11.31 11.32 3.76
C GLU A 196 11.70 10.22 2.76
N GLY A 197 11.77 10.51 1.44
CA GLY A 197 12.22 9.59 0.42
C GLY A 197 11.12 8.70 -0.18
N CYS A 198 9.86 9.04 -0.02
CA CYS A 198 8.76 8.32 -0.67
C CYS A 198 8.89 8.37 -2.19
N HIS A 199 8.78 7.23 -2.86
CA HIS A 199 8.86 7.13 -4.32
C HIS A 199 7.59 7.64 -5.02
N ILE A 200 6.45 7.51 -4.35
CA ILE A 200 5.12 7.87 -4.86
C ILE A 200 4.39 8.65 -3.79
N PHE A 201 3.71 9.72 -4.20
CA PHE A 201 2.76 10.44 -3.36
C PHE A 201 1.33 10.05 -3.72
N ALA A 202 0.53 9.77 -2.70
CA ALA A 202 -0.88 9.43 -2.86
C ALA A 202 -1.80 10.35 -2.07
N ILE A 203 -2.94 10.65 -2.64
CA ILE A 203 -4.06 11.30 -1.96
C ILE A 203 -5.12 10.23 -1.68
N LYS A 204 -5.43 10.04 -0.41
CA LYS A 204 -6.49 9.15 0.05
C LYS A 204 -7.71 9.99 0.38
N ASP A 205 -8.67 9.98 -0.52
CA ASP A 205 -9.94 10.69 -0.30
C ASP A 205 -10.75 9.95 0.78
N MET A 206 -11.05 10.69 1.85
CA MET A 206 -11.81 10.20 3.01
C MET A 206 -13.23 10.75 3.04
N ALA A 207 -13.56 11.64 2.11
CA ALA A 207 -14.88 12.28 2.02
C ALA A 207 -15.91 11.41 1.30
#